data_20c269cdad3f9243a9f26bf292c7aa5d
#
_entry.id   20c269cdad3f9243a9f26bf292c7aa5d
#
_cell.length_a   1.000
_cell.length_b   1.000
_cell.length_c   1.000
_cell.angle_alpha   90.00
_cell.angle_beta   90.00
_cell.angle_gamma   90.00
#
_symmetry.space_group_name_H-M   'P 1'
#
loop_
_entity.id
_entity.type
_entity.pdbx_description
1 polymer ?
#
loop_
_entity_poly.entity_id
_entity_poly.type
_entity_poly.pdbx_seq_one_letter_code
_entity_poly.pdbx_strand_id
1 'polypeptide(L)'
;AGTTPFGTANDYTDASNVLKILKDNGSPQSDNQLVINTAAGANFIGKQSAVNSAGTDSMLRQGVLLDLAGMPLRESAQINDHTAGSGSSATTDDAGYAVGATVLTLASAGTGTLLAGDVVSFAGDSNSYVVVSGDADVSGGGTITLAAPGLRVAMSAATKAITVVASSARNMAFNRSALVLAARAPARPEEGDMAEDVIVITDPRSGLSMEFAMYKGYRKVRYEVGLAWGVKNIKPEHTALLLG
;
A
#
# COMPACT_ATOMS: atom_id res chain seq x y z
N ALA A 1 -3.29 15.61 -0.76
CA ALA A 1 -3.30 14.61 -1.81
C ALA A 1 -3.03 15.28 -3.15
N GLY A 2 -2.20 14.69 -3.98
CA GLY A 2 -1.84 15.23 -5.29
C GLY A 2 -0.49 15.96 -5.35
N THR A 3 0.21 16.11 -4.25
CA THR A 3 1.58 16.58 -4.23
C THR A 3 2.51 15.46 -3.80
N THR A 4 3.58 15.25 -4.57
CA THR A 4 4.59 14.23 -4.24
C THR A 4 5.11 14.46 -2.82
N PRO A 5 5.17 13.42 -1.97
CA PRO A 5 5.66 13.52 -0.61
C PRO A 5 7.04 14.16 -0.53
N PHE A 6 7.32 14.80 0.58
CA PHE A 6 8.58 15.52 0.81
C PHE A 6 8.86 16.67 -0.17
N GLY A 7 7.84 17.19 -0.89
CA GLY A 7 7.99 18.31 -1.81
C GLY A 7 8.22 19.66 -1.11
N THR A 8 7.70 19.86 0.10
CA THR A 8 7.84 21.12 0.86
C THR A 8 9.23 21.23 1.48
N ALA A 9 9.92 22.35 1.27
CA ALA A 9 11.26 22.57 1.82
C ALA A 9 11.27 22.49 3.36
N ASN A 10 12.29 21.87 3.93
CA ASN A 10 12.52 21.73 5.38
C ASN A 10 11.36 21.09 6.18
N ASP A 11 10.51 20.31 5.50
CA ASP A 11 9.35 19.67 6.12
C ASP A 11 9.43 18.15 5.97
N TYR A 12 9.51 17.45 7.11
CA TYR A 12 9.47 15.99 7.22
C TYR A 12 8.18 15.51 7.89
N THR A 13 7.18 16.37 8.00
CA THR A 13 5.90 16.09 8.68
C THR A 13 5.18 14.90 8.06
N ASP A 14 5.34 14.66 6.77
CA ASP A 14 4.73 13.54 6.06
C ASP A 14 5.06 12.20 6.74
N ALA A 15 6.34 11.95 7.05
CA ALA A 15 6.76 10.73 7.73
C ALA A 15 6.25 10.66 9.18
N SER A 16 6.24 11.79 9.88
CA SER A 16 5.74 11.86 11.25
C SER A 16 4.23 11.59 11.32
N ASN A 17 3.47 12.10 10.35
CA ASN A 17 2.03 11.86 10.27
C ASN A 17 1.71 10.38 9.99
N VAL A 18 2.47 9.74 9.11
CA VAL A 18 2.30 8.31 8.83
C VAL A 18 2.64 7.47 10.05
N LEU A 19 3.75 7.79 10.75
CA LEU A 19 4.11 7.13 12.00
C LEU A 19 3.05 7.35 13.10
N LYS A 20 2.46 8.56 13.17
CA LYS A 20 1.35 8.83 14.08
C LYS A 20 0.18 7.89 13.83
N ILE A 21 -0.22 7.68 12.56
CA ILE A 21 -1.31 6.77 12.20
C ILE A 21 -0.99 5.34 12.69
N LEU A 22 0.23 4.84 12.48
CA LEU A 22 0.64 3.53 12.98
C LEU A 22 0.56 3.44 14.51
N LYS A 23 0.99 4.47 15.22
CA LYS A 23 0.92 4.53 16.69
C LYS A 23 -0.52 4.59 17.20
N ASP A 24 -1.36 5.41 16.58
CA ASP A 24 -2.79 5.53 16.92
C ASP A 24 -3.53 4.20 16.70
N ASN A 25 -3.04 3.37 15.77
CA ASN A 25 -3.56 2.03 15.49
C ASN A 25 -3.00 0.94 16.40
N GLY A 26 -2.12 1.29 17.35
CA GLY A 26 -1.51 0.32 18.25
C GLY A 26 -0.42 -0.56 17.61
N SER A 27 0.17 -0.13 16.50
CA SER A 27 1.28 -0.87 15.88
C SER A 27 2.50 -0.89 16.81
N PRO A 28 3.25 -2.02 16.90
CA PRO A 28 4.53 -2.06 17.57
C PRO A 28 5.45 -0.96 17.08
N GLN A 29 6.26 -0.39 17.96
CA GLN A 29 7.16 0.72 17.61
C GLN A 29 8.48 0.26 16.99
N SER A 30 8.81 -1.02 17.13
CA SER A 30 9.95 -1.65 16.48
C SER A 30 9.58 -2.14 15.08
N ASP A 31 10.59 -2.21 14.20
CA ASP A 31 10.46 -2.79 12.85
C ASP A 31 9.44 -2.12 11.92
N ASN A 32 9.15 -0.85 12.15
CA ASN A 32 8.38 -0.04 11.20
C ASN A 32 9.27 0.36 10.02
N GLN A 33 8.75 0.28 8.81
CA GLN A 33 9.45 0.65 7.58
C GLN A 33 8.59 1.60 6.77
N LEU A 34 9.24 2.50 6.05
CA LEU A 34 8.61 3.41 5.10
C LEU A 34 9.16 3.12 3.70
N VAL A 35 8.28 2.77 2.78
CA VAL A 35 8.62 2.54 1.38
C VAL A 35 7.99 3.64 0.53
N ILE A 36 8.82 4.30 -0.27
CA ILE A 36 8.44 5.44 -1.11
C ILE A 36 8.77 5.18 -2.57
N ASN A 37 8.08 5.87 -3.47
CA ASN A 37 8.38 5.87 -4.88
C ASN A 37 9.63 6.71 -5.19
N THR A 38 10.14 6.57 -6.40
CA THR A 38 11.36 7.26 -6.86
C THR A 38 11.23 8.79 -6.89
N ALA A 39 10.02 9.31 -7.16
CA ALA A 39 9.77 10.75 -7.14
C ALA A 39 9.86 11.33 -5.73
N ALA A 40 9.27 10.66 -4.73
CA ALA A 40 9.40 11.05 -3.33
C ALA A 40 10.84 10.88 -2.84
N GLY A 41 11.56 9.84 -3.31
CA GLY A 41 12.98 9.63 -3.03
C GLY A 41 13.84 10.78 -3.53
N ALA A 42 13.63 11.23 -4.77
CA ALA A 42 14.32 12.39 -5.34
C ALA A 42 14.06 13.68 -4.54
N ASN A 43 12.81 13.92 -4.13
CA ASN A 43 12.47 15.05 -3.28
C ASN A 43 13.18 14.99 -1.93
N PHE A 44 13.23 13.78 -1.33
CA PHE A 44 13.89 13.58 -0.05
C PHE A 44 15.41 13.82 -0.14
N ILE A 45 16.09 13.29 -1.16
CA ILE A 45 17.50 13.55 -1.43
C ILE A 45 17.74 15.05 -1.65
N GLY A 46 16.86 15.73 -2.38
CA GLY A 46 16.92 17.17 -2.59
C GLY A 46 16.86 17.97 -1.28
N LYS A 47 16.09 17.52 -0.29
CA LYS A 47 16.03 18.14 1.05
C LYS A 47 17.34 18.00 1.83
N GLN A 48 18.09 16.95 1.60
CA GLN A 48 19.40 16.73 2.21
C GLN A 48 20.52 17.57 1.56
N SER A 49 20.17 18.48 0.67
CA SER A 49 21.15 19.35 -0.05
C SER A 49 21.98 20.26 0.86
N ALA A 50 21.56 20.48 2.09
CA ALA A 50 22.32 21.21 3.10
C ALA A 50 22.98 20.22 4.08
N VAL A 51 24.25 20.46 4.44
CA VAL A 51 25.06 19.60 5.33
C VAL A 51 24.38 19.43 6.70
N ASN A 52 23.74 20.46 7.22
CA ASN A 52 23.00 20.41 8.48
C ASN A 52 21.75 19.51 8.44
N SER A 53 21.21 19.22 7.24
CA SER A 53 20.08 18.32 7.05
C SER A 53 20.53 16.91 6.73
N ALA A 54 21.67 16.72 6.08
CA ALA A 54 22.23 15.42 5.73
C ALA A 54 22.99 14.75 6.90
N GLY A 55 23.43 15.52 7.88
CA GLY A 55 24.26 15.09 9.00
C GLY A 55 25.75 15.07 8.67
N THR A 56 26.17 14.59 7.52
CA THR A 56 27.58 14.60 7.07
C THR A 56 27.69 14.89 5.59
N ASP A 57 28.81 15.47 5.17
CA ASP A 57 29.12 15.74 3.76
C ASP A 57 29.22 14.46 2.91
N SER A 58 29.70 13.37 3.47
CA SER A 58 29.76 12.08 2.79
C SER A 58 28.39 11.50 2.47
N MET A 59 27.43 11.60 3.39
CA MET A 59 26.04 11.13 3.17
C MET A 59 25.34 11.97 2.10
N LEU A 60 25.58 13.28 2.11
CA LEU A 60 25.08 14.18 1.09
C LEU A 60 25.55 13.77 -0.30
N ARG A 61 26.85 13.49 -0.49
CA ARG A 61 27.43 13.11 -1.79
C ARG A 61 27.02 11.72 -2.24
N GLN A 62 26.78 10.80 -1.33
CA GLN A 62 26.36 9.43 -1.64
C GLN A 62 24.87 9.31 -1.94
N GLY A 63 24.06 10.32 -1.60
CA GLY A 63 22.62 10.28 -1.80
C GLY A 63 21.94 9.19 -0.97
N VAL A 64 22.49 8.87 0.21
CA VAL A 64 21.95 7.83 1.09
C VAL A 64 20.67 8.32 1.73
N LEU A 65 19.60 7.53 1.62
CA LEU A 65 18.34 7.79 2.32
C LEU A 65 18.53 7.53 3.82
N LEU A 66 18.27 8.57 4.62
CA LEU A 66 18.36 8.49 6.08
C LEU A 66 17.10 7.85 6.66
N ASP A 67 17.26 7.20 7.80
CA ASP A 67 16.11 6.76 8.60
C ASP A 67 15.36 8.00 9.11
N LEU A 68 14.03 7.99 8.93
CA LEU A 68 13.19 9.12 9.27
C LEU A 68 12.14 8.70 10.31
N ALA A 69 12.04 9.47 11.39
CA ALA A 69 11.14 9.20 12.51
C ALA A 69 11.30 7.77 13.11
N GLY A 70 12.50 7.19 13.05
CA GLY A 70 12.78 5.83 13.52
C GLY A 70 12.31 4.73 12.57
N MET A 71 11.97 5.08 11.32
CA MET A 71 11.63 4.14 10.26
C MET A 71 12.74 4.15 9.20
N PRO A 72 13.32 2.98 8.88
CA PRO A 72 14.16 2.84 7.69
C PRO A 72 13.39 3.25 6.43
N LEU A 73 13.99 4.16 5.66
CA LEU A 73 13.42 4.63 4.40
C LEU A 73 13.93 3.75 3.25
N ARG A 74 13.01 3.21 2.47
CA ARG A 74 13.28 2.38 1.31
C ARG A 74 12.64 2.97 0.07
N GLU A 75 13.35 2.94 -1.05
CA GLU A 75 12.85 3.38 -2.34
C GLU A 75 12.52 2.18 -3.23
N SER A 76 11.40 2.26 -3.95
CA SER A 76 10.99 1.24 -4.90
C SER A 76 10.32 1.86 -6.12
N ALA A 77 10.82 1.51 -7.32
CA ALA A 77 10.20 1.87 -8.58
C ALA A 77 8.93 1.06 -8.89
N GLN A 78 8.62 0.05 -8.07
CA GLN A 78 7.44 -0.80 -8.24
C GLN A 78 6.17 -0.23 -7.57
N ILE A 79 6.27 0.94 -6.91
CA ILE A 79 5.09 1.63 -6.38
C ILE A 79 4.34 2.25 -7.55
N ASN A 80 3.14 1.75 -7.78
CA ASN A 80 2.27 2.21 -8.84
C ASN A 80 1.39 3.38 -8.38
N ASP A 81 1.06 4.25 -9.33
CA ASP A 81 0.05 5.26 -9.15
C ASP A 81 -1.34 4.62 -9.23
N HIS A 82 -2.21 4.99 -8.31
CA HIS A 82 -3.61 4.62 -8.39
C HIS A 82 -4.39 5.71 -9.12
N THR A 83 -5.11 5.32 -10.17
CA THR A 83 -6.04 6.21 -10.84
C THR A 83 -7.35 6.21 -10.07
N ALA A 84 -7.69 7.34 -9.48
CA ALA A 84 -8.91 7.50 -8.70
C ALA A 84 -10.17 7.40 -9.58
N GLY A 85 -11.24 6.90 -8.99
CA GLY A 85 -12.55 6.92 -9.59
C GLY A 85 -13.02 8.35 -9.87
N SER A 86 -13.96 8.48 -10.81
CA SER A 86 -14.51 9.77 -11.23
C SER A 86 -15.67 10.27 -10.34
N GLY A 87 -15.92 9.61 -9.21
CA GLY A 87 -17.01 9.92 -8.28
C GLY A 87 -17.01 11.36 -7.82
N SER A 88 -18.10 12.07 -8.10
CA SER A 88 -18.28 13.47 -7.73
C SER A 88 -19.65 13.68 -7.09
N SER A 89 -19.71 14.47 -6.03
CA SER A 89 -20.94 14.79 -5.28
C SER A 89 -21.69 13.55 -4.75
N ALA A 90 -21.02 12.42 -4.63
CA ALA A 90 -21.57 11.23 -4.01
C ALA A 90 -21.83 11.48 -2.51
N THR A 91 -22.87 10.88 -1.98
CA THR A 91 -23.22 10.95 -0.55
C THR A 91 -23.57 9.57 -0.01
N THR A 92 -23.38 9.37 1.28
CA THR A 92 -23.96 8.22 1.98
C THR A 92 -25.47 8.40 2.09
N ASP A 93 -26.18 7.29 2.35
CA ASP A 93 -27.57 7.37 2.82
C ASP A 93 -27.64 8.05 4.20
N ASP A 94 -28.86 8.17 4.74
CA ASP A 94 -29.17 8.79 6.04
C ASP A 94 -29.30 7.80 7.19
N ALA A 95 -28.93 6.54 6.99
CA ALA A 95 -29.09 5.49 7.99
C ALA A 95 -28.23 5.69 9.26
N GLY A 96 -27.06 6.34 9.07
CA GLY A 96 -26.03 6.44 10.12
C GLY A 96 -25.27 5.12 10.31
N TYR A 97 -24.03 5.23 10.76
CA TYR A 97 -23.13 4.08 10.87
C TYR A 97 -22.32 4.10 12.16
N ALA A 98 -22.21 2.95 12.79
CA ALA A 98 -21.42 2.77 13.99
C ALA A 98 -19.92 2.72 13.68
N VAL A 99 -19.09 2.95 14.69
CA VAL A 99 -17.63 2.70 14.60
C VAL A 99 -17.40 1.23 14.25
N GLY A 100 -16.47 1.00 13.32
CA GLY A 100 -16.17 -0.35 12.80
C GLY A 100 -17.03 -0.79 11.61
N ALA A 101 -18.02 0.01 11.18
CA ALA A 101 -18.78 -0.32 9.98
C ALA A 101 -17.87 -0.31 8.75
N THR A 102 -17.93 -1.38 7.97
CA THR A 102 -17.15 -1.53 6.74
C THR A 102 -18.01 -1.39 5.49
N VAL A 103 -19.30 -1.66 5.56
CA VAL A 103 -20.22 -1.53 4.42
C VAL A 103 -21.06 -0.28 4.62
N LEU A 104 -21.06 0.58 3.63
CA LEU A 104 -21.81 1.83 3.61
C LEU A 104 -22.70 1.85 2.37
N THR A 105 -23.95 2.26 2.55
CA THR A 105 -24.90 2.46 1.46
C THR A 105 -24.75 3.87 0.90
N LEU A 106 -24.78 3.99 -0.40
CA LEU A 106 -24.76 5.27 -1.12
C LEU A 106 -26.21 5.74 -1.32
N ALA A 107 -26.43 7.03 -1.14
CA ALA A 107 -27.64 7.65 -1.65
C ALA A 107 -27.57 7.72 -3.18
N SER A 108 -28.75 7.73 -3.86
CA SER A 108 -28.84 7.95 -5.30
C SER A 108 -28.52 9.42 -5.63
N ALA A 109 -27.23 9.78 -5.53
CA ALA A 109 -26.76 11.15 -5.67
C ALA A 109 -25.34 11.18 -6.24
N GLY A 110 -25.02 12.25 -6.95
CA GLY A 110 -23.71 12.41 -7.57
C GLY A 110 -23.60 11.76 -8.96
N THR A 111 -22.39 11.63 -9.45
CA THR A 111 -22.09 11.04 -10.76
C THR A 111 -20.73 10.35 -10.72
N GLY A 112 -20.50 9.44 -11.64
CA GLY A 112 -19.21 8.77 -11.81
C GLY A 112 -19.07 7.52 -10.98
N THR A 113 -17.82 7.08 -10.79
CA THR A 113 -17.45 5.78 -10.23
C THR A 113 -16.66 5.93 -8.93
N LEU A 114 -16.83 5.00 -8.03
CA LEU A 114 -15.91 4.75 -6.92
C LEU A 114 -15.21 3.41 -7.17
N LEU A 115 -13.89 3.42 -7.22
CA LEU A 115 -13.11 2.24 -7.57
C LEU A 115 -12.50 1.58 -6.31
N ALA A 116 -12.25 0.28 -6.42
CA ALA A 116 -11.44 -0.41 -5.42
C ALA A 116 -10.03 0.21 -5.37
N GLY A 117 -9.54 0.50 -4.18
CA GLY A 117 -8.28 1.22 -3.97
C GLY A 117 -8.42 2.74 -3.84
N ASP A 118 -9.60 3.32 -4.10
CA ASP A 118 -9.82 4.74 -3.82
C ASP A 118 -9.66 5.05 -2.34
N VAL A 119 -9.17 6.24 -2.07
CA VAL A 119 -9.17 6.80 -0.71
C VAL A 119 -10.27 7.85 -0.64
N VAL A 120 -11.16 7.66 0.31
CA VAL A 120 -12.32 8.53 0.51
C VAL A 120 -12.33 9.14 1.90
N SER A 121 -12.89 10.32 2.02
CA SER A 121 -13.20 10.97 3.29
C SER A 121 -14.67 11.36 3.33
N PHE A 122 -15.24 11.41 4.53
CA PHE A 122 -16.65 11.73 4.76
C PHE A 122 -16.77 13.08 5.45
N ALA A 123 -17.78 13.86 5.08
CA ALA A 123 -18.02 15.16 5.71
C ALA A 123 -18.24 15.01 7.23
N GLY A 124 -17.44 15.75 7.99
CA GLY A 124 -17.45 15.70 9.47
C GLY A 124 -16.51 14.66 10.08
N ASP A 125 -15.78 13.90 9.28
CA ASP A 125 -14.73 12.99 9.72
C ASP A 125 -13.38 13.43 9.15
N SER A 126 -12.37 13.53 10.00
CA SER A 126 -10.99 13.88 9.60
C SER A 126 -10.18 12.68 9.12
N ASN A 127 -10.72 11.47 9.22
CA ASN A 127 -10.06 10.26 8.78
C ASN A 127 -10.31 10.00 7.28
N SER A 128 -9.36 9.29 6.67
CA SER A 128 -9.48 8.80 5.30
C SER A 128 -9.52 7.28 5.30
N TYR A 129 -10.30 6.73 4.40
CA TYR A 129 -10.59 5.29 4.33
C TYR A 129 -10.30 4.76 2.94
N VAL A 130 -9.80 3.53 2.87
CA VAL A 130 -9.55 2.84 1.59
C VAL A 130 -10.79 2.04 1.21
N VAL A 131 -11.24 2.19 -0.03
CA VAL A 131 -12.35 1.42 -0.61
C VAL A 131 -11.81 0.06 -1.08
N VAL A 132 -12.40 -1.02 -0.60
CA VAL A 132 -12.09 -2.40 -1.03
C VAL A 132 -12.97 -2.80 -2.22
N SER A 133 -14.26 -2.46 -2.14
CA SER A 133 -15.21 -2.64 -3.23
C SER A 133 -15.98 -1.34 -3.43
N GLY A 134 -15.90 -0.83 -4.62
CA GLY A 134 -16.53 0.42 -5.01
C GLY A 134 -17.84 0.21 -5.75
N ASP A 135 -18.35 1.27 -6.34
CA ASP A 135 -19.57 1.31 -7.15
C ASP A 135 -19.28 1.87 -8.55
N ALA A 136 -19.85 1.24 -9.56
CA ALA A 136 -19.63 1.63 -10.95
C ALA A 136 -20.47 2.84 -11.38
N ASP A 137 -21.51 3.20 -10.63
CA ASP A 137 -22.36 4.36 -10.90
C ASP A 137 -23.04 4.86 -9.63
N VAL A 138 -22.42 5.82 -8.97
CA VAL A 138 -22.92 6.39 -7.71
C VAL A 138 -24.27 7.09 -7.87
N SER A 139 -24.70 7.44 -9.08
CA SER A 139 -25.98 8.12 -9.33
C SER A 139 -27.20 7.24 -9.02
N GLY A 140 -27.04 5.92 -9.16
CA GLY A 140 -28.05 4.93 -8.85
C GLY A 140 -28.13 4.54 -7.38
N GLY A 141 -27.25 5.03 -6.55
CA GLY A 141 -27.02 4.47 -5.22
C GLY A 141 -26.23 3.17 -5.31
N GLY A 142 -26.13 2.44 -4.23
CA GLY A 142 -25.38 1.19 -4.17
C GLY A 142 -24.68 1.01 -2.83
N THR A 143 -23.61 0.23 -2.81
CA THR A 143 -22.85 0.01 -1.58
C THR A 143 -21.36 0.08 -1.85
N ILE A 144 -20.62 0.66 -0.92
CA ILE A 144 -19.16 0.61 -0.90
C ILE A 144 -18.70 -0.17 0.33
N THR A 145 -17.57 -0.88 0.18
CA THR A 145 -16.94 -1.58 1.29
C THR A 145 -15.60 -0.93 1.60
N LEU A 146 -15.42 -0.51 2.84
CA LEU A 146 -14.18 0.04 3.36
C LEU A 146 -13.23 -1.07 3.83
N ALA A 147 -11.95 -0.80 3.79
CA ALA A 147 -10.94 -1.68 4.38
C ALA A 147 -11.11 -1.75 5.90
N ALA A 148 -10.79 -2.91 6.48
CA ALA A 148 -10.72 -3.05 7.94
C ALA A 148 -9.70 -2.05 8.53
N PRO A 149 -9.97 -1.47 9.70
CA PRO A 149 -11.01 -1.78 10.66
C PRO A 149 -12.38 -1.08 10.40
N GLY A 150 -12.60 -0.42 9.29
CA GLY A 150 -13.81 0.33 8.98
C GLY A 150 -13.80 1.73 9.58
N LEU A 151 -15.00 2.28 9.80
CA LEU A 151 -15.16 3.64 10.32
C LEU A 151 -14.56 3.80 11.71
N ARG A 152 -13.79 4.86 11.91
CA ARG A 152 -13.19 5.23 13.20
C ARG A 152 -14.06 6.15 14.04
N VAL A 153 -14.93 6.88 13.38
CA VAL A 153 -15.89 7.79 13.99
C VAL A 153 -17.28 7.36 13.56
N ALA A 154 -18.23 7.31 14.50
CA ALA A 154 -19.62 7.03 14.18
C ALA A 154 -20.19 8.14 13.31
N MET A 155 -20.90 7.77 12.24
CA MET A 155 -21.65 8.72 11.42
C MET A 155 -23.07 8.86 11.97
N SER A 156 -23.49 10.10 12.21
CA SER A 156 -24.90 10.37 12.58
C SER A 156 -25.83 10.04 11.40
N ALA A 157 -27.09 9.75 11.74
CA ALA A 157 -28.15 9.53 10.77
C ALA A 157 -28.45 10.79 9.94
N ALA A 158 -27.65 11.00 8.92
CA ALA A 158 -27.76 12.07 7.93
C ALA A 158 -26.85 11.75 6.76
N THR A 159 -27.20 12.20 5.57
CA THR A 159 -26.34 12.06 4.38
C THR A 159 -25.00 12.77 4.60
N LYS A 160 -23.91 12.10 4.25
CA LYS A 160 -22.55 12.65 4.35
C LYS A 160 -21.93 12.71 2.97
N ALA A 161 -21.41 13.88 2.61
CA ALA A 161 -20.69 14.01 1.35
C ALA A 161 -19.42 13.16 1.37
N ILE A 162 -19.17 12.48 0.27
CA ILE A 162 -17.99 11.64 0.03
C ILE A 162 -17.04 12.43 -0.86
N THR A 163 -15.80 12.59 -0.40
CA THR A 163 -14.73 13.19 -1.21
C THR A 163 -13.74 12.12 -1.58
N VAL A 164 -13.52 11.92 -2.87
CA VAL A 164 -12.51 11.00 -3.41
C VAL A 164 -11.18 11.74 -3.50
N VAL A 165 -10.12 11.14 -2.97
CA VAL A 165 -8.77 11.67 -3.09
C VAL A 165 -8.28 11.45 -4.52
N ALA A 166 -7.69 12.49 -5.12
CA ALA A 166 -7.16 12.44 -6.48
C ALA A 166 -6.15 11.30 -6.68
N SER A 167 -5.94 10.92 -7.94
CA SER A 167 -4.93 9.93 -8.35
C SER A 167 -3.57 10.28 -7.77
N SER A 168 -2.90 9.29 -7.22
CA SER A 168 -1.63 9.50 -6.50
C SER A 168 -0.86 8.19 -6.34
N ALA A 169 0.46 8.31 -6.16
CA ALA A 169 1.30 7.18 -5.79
C ALA A 169 0.92 6.64 -4.40
N ARG A 170 1.03 5.34 -4.22
CA ARG A 170 0.66 4.63 -2.98
C ARG A 170 1.90 4.27 -2.17
N ASN A 171 2.61 5.29 -1.66
CA ASN A 171 3.69 5.06 -0.71
C ASN A 171 3.12 4.47 0.58
N MET A 172 3.88 3.65 1.28
CA MET A 172 3.36 2.89 2.40
C MET A 172 4.35 2.82 3.55
N ALA A 173 3.89 3.11 4.76
CA ALA A 173 4.55 2.70 5.99
C ALA A 173 3.84 1.51 6.60
N PHE A 174 4.60 0.57 7.11
CA PHE A 174 4.05 -0.64 7.70
C PHE A 174 4.99 -1.21 8.76
N ASN A 175 4.40 -1.93 9.70
CA ASN A 175 5.16 -2.79 10.59
C ASN A 175 5.46 -4.11 9.87
N ARG A 176 6.65 -4.65 10.06
CA ARG A 176 7.08 -5.91 9.42
C ARG A 176 6.10 -7.07 9.67
N SER A 177 5.41 -7.09 10.82
CA SER A 177 4.43 -8.12 11.16
C SER A 177 3.10 -8.00 10.39
N ALA A 178 2.84 -6.88 9.71
CA ALA A 178 1.60 -6.65 8.97
C ALA A 178 1.54 -7.39 7.64
N LEU A 179 2.69 -7.56 6.99
CA LEU A 179 2.82 -8.16 5.66
C LEU A 179 3.46 -9.54 5.76
N VAL A 180 2.84 -10.52 5.16
CA VAL A 180 3.38 -11.88 5.08
C VAL A 180 3.62 -12.24 3.63
N LEU A 181 4.86 -12.66 3.33
CA LEU A 181 5.24 -13.32 2.09
C LEU A 181 5.33 -14.81 2.37
N ALA A 182 4.55 -15.60 1.67
CA ALA A 182 4.67 -17.06 1.64
C ALA A 182 5.28 -17.46 0.29
N ALA A 183 6.32 -18.26 0.32
CA ALA A 183 6.97 -18.77 -0.89
C ALA A 183 7.37 -20.23 -0.70
N ARG A 184 7.22 -21.03 -1.75
CA ARG A 184 7.62 -22.43 -1.79
C ARG A 184 7.97 -22.85 -3.21
N ALA A 185 8.68 -23.97 -3.34
CA ALA A 185 8.77 -24.66 -4.63
C ALA A 185 7.36 -25.10 -5.09
N PRO A 186 7.05 -25.02 -6.39
CA PRO A 186 5.79 -25.54 -6.95
C PRO A 186 5.55 -26.99 -6.58
N ALA A 187 4.28 -27.40 -6.41
CA ALA A 187 3.94 -28.79 -6.26
C ALA A 187 4.02 -29.48 -7.63
N ARG A 188 4.64 -30.65 -7.67
CA ARG A 188 4.67 -31.45 -8.88
C ARG A 188 3.41 -32.27 -9.03
N PRO A 189 2.99 -32.56 -10.27
CA PRO A 189 1.95 -33.56 -10.53
C PRO A 189 2.35 -34.93 -9.97
N GLU A 190 1.40 -35.70 -9.44
CA GLU A 190 1.65 -37.02 -8.88
C GLU A 190 2.19 -38.01 -9.93
N GLU A 191 1.79 -37.85 -11.18
CA GLU A 191 2.23 -38.67 -12.32
C GLU A 191 3.58 -38.21 -12.91
N GLY A 192 4.22 -37.19 -12.33
CA GLY A 192 5.43 -36.58 -12.84
C GLY A 192 5.16 -35.54 -13.92
N ASP A 193 6.18 -34.73 -14.23
CA ASP A 193 6.14 -33.61 -15.17
C ASP A 193 7.12 -33.77 -16.35
N MET A 194 7.64 -35.01 -16.55
CA MET A 194 8.66 -35.35 -17.55
C MET A 194 10.01 -34.61 -17.37
N ALA A 195 10.26 -33.96 -16.23
CA ALA A 195 11.57 -33.43 -15.94
C ALA A 195 12.59 -34.57 -15.77
N GLU A 196 13.76 -34.46 -16.40
CA GLU A 196 14.85 -35.41 -16.26
C GLU A 196 15.50 -35.34 -14.89
N ASP A 197 15.69 -34.07 -14.42
CA ASP A 197 16.26 -33.81 -13.10
C ASP A 197 15.62 -32.58 -12.49
N VAL A 198 15.42 -32.61 -11.18
CA VAL A 198 14.83 -31.50 -10.45
C VAL A 198 15.46 -31.40 -9.07
N ILE A 199 15.90 -30.19 -8.77
CA ILE A 199 16.50 -29.83 -7.49
C ILE A 199 15.79 -28.63 -6.88
N VAL A 200 15.58 -28.65 -5.57
CA VAL A 200 15.08 -27.49 -4.82
C VAL A 200 16.26 -26.80 -4.14
N ILE A 201 16.47 -25.55 -4.45
CA ILE A 201 17.54 -24.72 -3.88
C ILE A 201 16.90 -23.63 -3.04
N THR A 202 17.37 -23.51 -1.79
CA THR A 202 16.98 -22.39 -0.90
C THR A 202 18.11 -21.37 -0.90
N ASP A 203 17.78 -20.13 -1.29
CA ASP A 203 18.73 -19.03 -1.19
C ASP A 203 18.95 -18.68 0.29
N PRO A 204 20.17 -18.78 0.83
CA PRO A 204 20.45 -18.52 2.23
C PRO A 204 20.27 -17.06 2.63
N ARG A 205 20.26 -16.12 1.66
CA ARG A 205 20.11 -14.69 1.91
C ARG A 205 18.64 -14.26 2.03
N SER A 206 17.80 -14.73 1.12
CA SER A 206 16.37 -14.37 1.08
C SER A 206 15.48 -15.41 1.78
N GLY A 207 15.98 -16.64 1.98
CA GLY A 207 15.19 -17.76 2.49
C GLY A 207 14.16 -18.31 1.47
N LEU A 208 14.20 -17.85 0.22
CA LEU A 208 13.30 -18.32 -0.83
C LEU A 208 13.75 -19.68 -1.37
N SER A 209 12.82 -20.63 -1.42
CA SER A 209 13.05 -21.95 -1.99
C SER A 209 12.51 -21.99 -3.40
N MET A 210 13.37 -22.20 -4.38
CA MET A 210 13.08 -22.26 -5.81
C MET A 210 13.33 -23.67 -6.32
N GLU A 211 12.50 -24.12 -7.26
CA GLU A 211 12.71 -25.33 -7.99
C GLU A 211 13.49 -25.05 -9.27
N PHE A 212 14.50 -25.87 -9.54
CA PHE A 212 15.22 -25.90 -10.81
C PHE A 212 14.92 -27.24 -11.48
N ALA A 213 14.26 -27.20 -12.62
CA ALA A 213 13.91 -28.37 -13.40
C ALA A 213 14.67 -28.38 -14.73
N MET A 214 15.13 -29.57 -15.14
CA MET A 214 15.77 -29.79 -16.41
C MET A 214 14.92 -30.71 -17.28
N TYR A 215 14.56 -30.27 -18.46
CA TYR A 215 13.83 -31.03 -19.45
C TYR A 215 14.70 -31.30 -20.67
N LYS A 216 14.76 -32.58 -21.08
CA LYS A 216 15.41 -32.98 -22.33
C LYS A 216 14.38 -33.01 -23.46
N GLY A 217 14.71 -32.31 -24.56
CA GLY A 217 13.92 -32.34 -25.78
C GLY A 217 14.77 -32.68 -26.99
N TYR A 218 14.15 -32.84 -28.16
CA TYR A 218 14.88 -33.12 -29.38
C TYR A 218 15.91 -32.00 -29.68
N ARG A 219 17.19 -32.35 -29.61
CA ARG A 219 18.36 -31.48 -29.85
C ARG A 219 18.40 -30.19 -28.98
N LYS A 220 17.74 -30.20 -27.80
CA LYS A 220 17.74 -29.07 -26.85
C LYS A 220 17.56 -29.54 -25.42
N VAL A 221 18.09 -28.77 -24.49
CA VAL A 221 17.83 -28.88 -23.06
C VAL A 221 17.17 -27.58 -22.63
N ARG A 222 16.10 -27.66 -21.83
CA ARG A 222 15.42 -26.53 -21.23
C ARG A 222 15.62 -26.58 -19.73
N TYR A 223 16.06 -25.47 -19.18
CA TYR A 223 16.08 -25.24 -17.74
C TYR A 223 14.92 -24.34 -17.37
N GLU A 224 14.23 -24.71 -16.31
CA GLU A 224 13.10 -23.96 -15.78
C GLU A 224 13.33 -23.67 -14.31
N VAL A 225 13.00 -22.44 -13.86
CA VAL A 225 13.05 -22.04 -12.46
C VAL A 225 11.63 -21.74 -12.03
N GLY A 226 11.13 -22.49 -11.07
CA GLY A 226 9.78 -22.39 -10.54
C GLY A 226 9.76 -21.82 -9.13
N LEU A 227 8.84 -20.90 -8.87
CA LEU A 227 8.53 -20.37 -7.54
C LEU A 227 7.03 -20.13 -7.42
N ALA A 228 6.40 -20.75 -6.42
CA ALA A 228 5.04 -20.41 -6.03
C ALA A 228 5.08 -19.44 -4.85
N TRP A 229 4.43 -18.28 -4.97
CA TRP A 229 4.45 -17.26 -3.94
C TRP A 229 3.11 -16.57 -3.79
N GLY A 230 2.90 -15.97 -2.63
CA GLY A 230 1.75 -15.14 -2.36
C GLY A 230 2.07 -14.13 -1.26
N VAL A 231 1.44 -12.98 -1.35
CA VAL A 231 1.58 -11.90 -0.36
C VAL A 231 0.21 -11.56 0.19
N LYS A 232 0.14 -11.33 1.50
CA LYS A 232 -1.08 -10.86 2.14
C LYS A 232 -0.76 -9.88 3.25
N ASN A 233 -1.53 -8.79 3.31
CA ASN A 233 -1.61 -7.94 4.48
C ASN A 233 -2.57 -8.61 5.48
N ILE A 234 -2.02 -9.10 6.61
CA ILE A 234 -2.76 -9.81 7.65
C ILE A 234 -3.22 -8.88 8.78
N LYS A 235 -2.60 -7.70 8.90
CA LYS A 235 -2.94 -6.67 9.89
C LYS A 235 -3.01 -5.30 9.24
N PRO A 236 -4.12 -4.96 8.58
CA PRO A 236 -4.26 -3.68 7.87
C PRO A 236 -4.12 -2.47 8.80
N GLU A 237 -4.46 -2.59 10.08
CA GLU A 237 -4.27 -1.55 11.09
C GLU A 237 -2.80 -1.19 11.36
N HIS A 238 -1.87 -2.09 11.04
CA HIS A 238 -0.42 -1.85 11.14
C HIS A 238 0.20 -1.36 9.82
N THR A 239 -0.63 -0.87 8.90
CA THR A 239 -0.21 -0.24 7.64
C THR A 239 -0.83 1.14 7.53
N ALA A 240 -0.09 2.07 6.94
CA ALA A 240 -0.56 3.41 6.65
C ALA A 240 -0.09 3.84 5.26
N LEU A 241 -0.95 4.53 4.52
CA LEU A 241 -0.63 5.03 3.19
C LEU A 241 -0.15 6.48 3.27
N LEU A 242 0.89 6.79 2.50
CA LEU A 242 1.36 8.13 2.22
C LEU A 242 1.10 8.41 0.74
N LEU A 243 0.15 9.30 0.47
CA LEU A 243 -0.37 9.58 -0.86
C LEU A 243 0.42 10.72 -1.52
N GLY A 244 0.71 10.59 -2.82
CA GLY A 244 1.28 11.68 -3.60
C GLY A 244 2.26 11.28 -4.68
#